data_6fee2d707ebafa603ce577c008a06465
#
_entry.id   6fee2d707ebafa603ce577c008a06465
#
_cell.length_a   1.000
_cell.length_b   1.000
_cell.length_c   1.000
_cell.angle_alpha   90.00
_cell.angle_beta   90.00
_cell.angle_gamma   90.00
#
_symmetry.space_group_name_H-M   'P 1'
#
loop_
_entity.id
_entity.type
_entity.pdbx_description
1 polymer ?
#
loop_
_entity_poly.entity_id
_entity_poly.type
_entity_poly.pdbx_seq_one_letter_code
_entity_poly.pdbx_strand_id
1 'polypeptide(L)'
;NMKEKALTDYRRRHLGYIFQMYNLIPNLNIKENVETGAYLSDHPLDVDDILKTLGLYEHRHKLPSQLSGGQQQRCSIGRAIVKNPDILLCDEPTGALDYNTSKEILKLIETVNQKYSTTIIMVTHNEAIKDMADKVVKLRDGMIRRVIENDRKLTADELDW
;
A
#
# COMPACT_ATOMS: atom_id res chain seq x y z
N ASN A 1 9.83 10.22 -23.94
CA ASN A 1 9.59 11.20 -22.86
C ASN A 1 8.11 11.62 -22.88
N MET A 2 7.36 11.27 -21.83
CA MET A 2 5.98 11.75 -21.65
C MET A 2 6.01 13.25 -21.29
N LYS A 3 5.07 14.03 -21.85
CA LYS A 3 4.85 15.42 -21.41
C LYS A 3 4.27 15.41 -19.98
N GLU A 4 4.47 16.47 -19.21
CA GLU A 4 4.06 16.55 -17.80
C GLU A 4 2.58 16.20 -17.57
N LYS A 5 1.68 16.72 -18.38
CA LYS A 5 0.23 16.38 -18.33
C LYS A 5 -0.01 14.88 -18.52
N ALA A 6 0.66 14.25 -19.48
CA ALA A 6 0.53 12.81 -19.73
C ALA A 6 1.09 11.97 -18.58
N LEU A 7 2.19 12.42 -17.95
CA LEU A 7 2.77 11.78 -16.78
C LEU A 7 1.84 11.89 -15.55
N THR A 8 1.22 13.04 -15.34
CA THR A 8 0.21 13.23 -14.28
C THR A 8 -0.98 12.31 -14.48
N ASP A 9 -1.49 12.22 -15.71
CA ASP A 9 -2.62 11.34 -16.05
C ASP A 9 -2.26 9.87 -15.88
N TYR A 10 -1.06 9.47 -16.28
CA TYR A 10 -0.52 8.12 -16.05
C TYR A 10 -0.48 7.78 -14.55
N ARG A 11 0.09 8.66 -13.71
CA ARG A 11 0.13 8.48 -12.25
C ARG A 11 -1.27 8.38 -11.65
N ARG A 12 -2.19 9.21 -12.11
CA ARG A 12 -3.58 9.22 -11.66
C ARG A 12 -4.26 7.88 -11.93
N ARG A 13 -4.09 7.32 -13.11
CA ARG A 13 -4.80 6.11 -13.56
C ARG A 13 -4.15 4.82 -13.07
N HIS A 14 -2.83 4.74 -13.12
CA HIS A 14 -2.11 3.47 -13.00
C HIS A 14 -1.39 3.27 -11.67
N LEU A 15 -1.11 4.34 -10.90
CA LEU A 15 -0.30 4.23 -9.70
C LEU A 15 -1.08 4.52 -8.43
N GLY A 16 -1.01 3.62 -7.45
CA GLY A 16 -1.34 3.88 -6.06
C GLY A 16 -0.07 4.12 -5.25
N TYR A 17 -0.13 4.95 -4.21
CA TYR A 17 1.02 5.27 -3.35
C TYR A 17 0.67 5.04 -1.89
N ILE A 18 1.53 4.30 -1.20
CA ILE A 18 1.52 4.10 0.25
C ILE A 18 2.83 4.65 0.79
N PHE A 19 2.75 5.54 1.77
CA PHE A 19 3.89 6.20 2.40
C PHE A 19 4.05 5.75 3.84
N GLN A 20 5.26 5.84 4.38
CA GLN A 20 5.58 5.58 5.78
C GLN A 20 4.77 6.47 6.73
N MET A 21 4.54 7.73 6.39
CA MET A 21 3.83 8.74 7.18
C MET A 21 2.36 8.88 6.76
N TYR A 22 1.66 7.83 6.48
CA TYR A 22 0.22 7.69 6.17
C TYR A 22 -0.40 8.77 5.26
N ASN A 23 -0.02 10.05 5.41
CA ASN A 23 -0.47 11.23 4.65
C ASN A 23 -2.00 11.36 4.55
N LEU A 24 -2.71 11.04 5.63
CA LEU A 24 -4.16 11.19 5.69
C LEU A 24 -4.55 12.66 5.80
N ILE A 25 -5.72 12.99 5.26
CA ILE A 25 -6.30 14.32 5.39
C ILE A 25 -6.95 14.42 6.78
N PRO A 26 -6.45 15.26 7.70
CA PRO A 26 -6.79 15.19 9.12
C PRO A 26 -8.24 15.55 9.44
N ASN A 27 -8.88 16.37 8.60
CA ASN A 27 -10.25 16.83 8.77
C ASN A 27 -11.30 15.96 8.07
N LEU A 28 -10.87 14.90 7.39
CA LEU A 28 -11.74 13.91 6.76
C LEU A 28 -11.74 12.63 7.60
N ASN A 29 -12.91 11.99 7.74
CA ASN A 29 -13.00 10.68 8.36
C ASN A 29 -12.37 9.59 7.48
N ILE A 30 -12.32 8.34 7.95
CA ILE A 30 -11.72 7.21 7.22
C ILE A 30 -12.37 7.03 5.86
N LYS A 31 -13.72 7.00 5.79
CA LYS A 31 -14.44 6.79 4.54
C LYS A 31 -14.13 7.90 3.56
N GLU A 32 -14.21 9.15 3.98
CA GLU A 32 -13.90 10.32 3.15
C GLU A 32 -12.44 10.30 2.67
N ASN A 33 -11.48 9.91 3.53
CA ASN A 33 -10.09 9.74 3.11
C ASN A 33 -9.94 8.71 1.98
N VAL A 34 -10.63 7.57 2.07
CA VAL A 34 -10.61 6.55 1.01
C VAL A 34 -11.31 7.07 -0.25
N GLU A 35 -12.45 7.74 -0.11
CA GLU A 35 -13.21 8.34 -1.22
C GLU A 35 -12.38 9.33 -2.04
N THR A 36 -11.43 10.06 -1.41
CA THR A 36 -10.52 10.96 -2.18
C THR A 36 -9.73 10.19 -3.24
N GLY A 37 -9.37 8.95 -2.98
CA GLY A 37 -8.75 8.07 -3.98
C GLY A 37 -9.72 7.67 -5.08
N ALA A 38 -10.96 7.33 -4.74
CA ALA A 38 -11.99 6.93 -5.70
C ALA A 38 -12.27 8.03 -6.74
N TYR A 39 -12.33 9.29 -6.32
CA TYR A 39 -12.53 10.43 -7.22
C TYR A 39 -11.43 10.62 -8.29
N LEU A 40 -10.26 9.99 -8.09
CA LEU A 40 -9.16 10.04 -9.04
C LEU A 40 -9.25 8.96 -10.13
N SER A 41 -10.19 8.02 -10.02
CA SER A 41 -10.34 6.87 -10.92
C SER A 41 -11.58 6.98 -11.79
N ASP A 42 -11.47 6.48 -13.01
CA ASP A 42 -12.61 6.34 -13.92
C ASP A 42 -13.42 5.06 -13.59
N HIS A 43 -12.78 4.07 -12.92
CA HIS A 43 -13.36 2.78 -12.52
C HIS A 43 -12.91 2.40 -11.09
N PRO A 44 -13.31 3.16 -10.05
CA PRO A 44 -12.91 2.88 -8.68
C PRO A 44 -13.53 1.58 -8.18
N LEU A 45 -12.85 0.95 -7.22
CA LEU A 45 -13.41 -0.15 -6.44
C LEU A 45 -14.48 0.40 -5.46
N ASP A 46 -15.35 -0.48 -5.00
CA ASP A 46 -16.36 -0.11 -4.00
C ASP A 46 -15.70 0.25 -2.66
N VAL A 47 -16.00 1.44 -2.15
CA VAL A 47 -15.40 2.00 -0.93
C VAL A 47 -15.74 1.15 0.29
N ASP A 48 -16.98 0.70 0.41
CA ASP A 48 -17.42 -0.09 1.57
C ASP A 48 -16.81 -1.49 1.55
N ASP A 49 -16.60 -2.09 0.36
CA ASP A 49 -15.89 -3.38 0.22
C ASP A 49 -14.41 -3.23 0.61
N ILE A 50 -13.75 -2.14 0.17
CA ILE A 50 -12.40 -1.82 0.60
C ILE A 50 -12.34 -1.68 2.12
N LEU A 51 -13.22 -0.90 2.73
CA LEU A 51 -13.22 -0.70 4.19
C LEU A 51 -13.43 -2.00 4.97
N LYS A 52 -14.27 -2.91 4.47
CA LYS A 52 -14.46 -4.25 5.05
C LYS A 52 -13.19 -5.09 4.92
N THR A 53 -12.58 -5.11 3.73
CA THR A 53 -11.33 -5.85 3.48
C THR A 53 -10.20 -5.40 4.41
N LEU A 54 -10.14 -4.10 4.70
CA LEU A 54 -9.13 -3.50 5.58
C LEU A 54 -9.46 -3.59 7.08
N GLY A 55 -10.64 -4.12 7.44
CA GLY A 55 -11.10 -4.15 8.84
C GLY A 55 -11.38 -2.77 9.42
N LEU A 56 -11.74 -1.79 8.58
CA LEU A 56 -11.99 -0.40 8.99
C LEU A 56 -13.46 0.00 8.91
N TYR A 57 -14.35 -0.86 8.45
CA TYR A 57 -15.75 -0.51 8.20
C TYR A 57 -16.45 0.05 9.44
N GLU A 58 -16.25 -0.55 10.60
CA GLU A 58 -16.83 -0.09 11.88
C GLU A 58 -16.22 1.24 12.37
N HIS A 59 -15.07 1.60 11.84
CA HIS A 59 -14.37 2.84 12.19
C HIS A 59 -14.51 3.94 11.12
N ARG A 60 -15.31 3.73 10.09
CA ARG A 60 -15.37 4.58 8.88
C ARG A 60 -15.71 6.05 9.11
N HIS A 61 -16.34 6.37 10.24
CA HIS A 61 -16.70 7.75 10.60
C HIS A 61 -15.71 8.41 11.57
N LYS A 62 -14.65 7.69 11.99
CA LYS A 62 -13.60 8.24 12.85
C LYS A 62 -12.64 9.13 12.07
N LEU A 63 -12.11 10.15 12.72
CA LEU A 63 -11.02 10.99 12.20
C LEU A 63 -9.66 10.30 12.37
N PRO A 64 -8.64 10.65 11.57
CA PRO A 64 -7.29 10.10 11.71
C PRO A 64 -6.72 10.20 13.13
N SER A 65 -6.98 11.29 13.85
CA SER A 65 -6.53 11.50 15.23
C SER A 65 -7.12 10.51 16.26
N GLN A 66 -8.17 9.78 15.88
CA GLN A 66 -8.83 8.78 16.72
C GLN A 66 -8.39 7.34 16.41
N LEU A 67 -7.38 7.18 15.56
CA LEU A 67 -6.91 5.91 15.05
C LEU A 67 -5.52 5.55 15.59
N SER A 68 -5.28 4.24 15.78
CA SER A 68 -3.91 3.73 15.94
C SER A 68 -3.09 3.91 14.66
N GLY A 69 -1.75 3.86 14.77
CA GLY A 69 -0.86 3.92 13.59
C GLY A 69 -1.19 2.86 12.55
N GLY A 70 -1.45 1.62 12.97
CA GLY A 70 -1.86 0.54 12.07
C GLY A 70 -3.21 0.80 11.37
N GLN A 71 -4.18 1.39 12.07
CA GLN A 71 -5.46 1.79 11.45
C GLN A 71 -5.26 2.94 10.45
N GLN A 72 -4.40 3.91 10.76
CA GLN A 72 -4.05 4.98 9.83
C GLN A 72 -3.37 4.43 8.57
N GLN A 73 -2.45 3.48 8.74
CA GLN A 73 -1.78 2.82 7.60
C GLN A 73 -2.78 2.02 6.75
N ARG A 74 -3.69 1.28 7.37
CA ARG A 74 -4.77 0.59 6.64
C ARG A 74 -5.65 1.57 5.84
N CYS A 75 -5.97 2.74 6.39
CA CYS A 75 -6.70 3.79 5.69
C CYS A 75 -5.91 4.34 4.49
N SER A 76 -4.60 4.56 4.64
CA SER A 76 -3.70 4.96 3.56
C SER A 76 -3.66 3.93 2.42
N ILE A 77 -3.61 2.64 2.77
CA ILE A 77 -3.70 1.53 1.80
C ILE A 77 -5.04 1.59 1.07
N GLY A 78 -6.16 1.77 1.79
CA GLY A 78 -7.49 1.89 1.21
C GLY A 78 -7.61 3.01 0.20
N ARG A 79 -7.11 4.20 0.54
CA ARG A 79 -7.08 5.34 -0.36
C ARG A 79 -6.25 5.09 -1.62
N ALA A 80 -5.17 4.32 -1.51
CA ALA A 80 -4.32 3.98 -2.65
C ALA A 80 -4.96 2.95 -3.56
N ILE A 81 -5.57 1.89 -2.99
CA ILE A 81 -6.10 0.75 -3.75
C ILE A 81 -7.49 1.00 -4.34
N VAL A 82 -8.31 1.86 -3.72
CA VAL A 82 -9.66 2.17 -4.21
C VAL A 82 -9.68 2.72 -5.64
N LYS A 83 -8.58 3.33 -6.07
CA LYS A 83 -8.38 3.77 -7.46
C LYS A 83 -8.36 2.63 -8.46
N ASN A 84 -8.24 1.38 -8.00
CA ASN A 84 -7.99 0.19 -8.82
C ASN A 84 -6.72 0.33 -9.68
N PRO A 85 -5.56 0.62 -9.07
CA PRO A 85 -4.32 0.88 -9.81
C PRO A 85 -3.68 -0.41 -10.31
N ASP A 86 -2.96 -0.34 -11.44
CA ASP A 86 -2.16 -1.46 -11.95
C ASP A 86 -0.95 -1.74 -11.05
N ILE A 87 -0.38 -0.68 -10.45
CA ILE A 87 0.83 -0.74 -9.63
C ILE A 87 0.59 -0.01 -8.31
N LEU A 88 0.92 -0.64 -7.21
CA LEU A 88 0.94 -0.09 -5.87
C LEU A 88 2.39 0.12 -5.42
N LEU A 89 2.78 1.37 -5.25
CA LEU A 89 4.11 1.75 -4.78
C LEU A 89 4.07 1.92 -3.26
N CYS A 90 4.82 1.11 -2.54
CA CYS A 90 4.91 1.12 -1.08
C CYS A 90 6.30 1.61 -0.66
N ASP A 91 6.36 2.75 0.00
CA ASP A 91 7.59 3.32 0.54
C ASP A 91 7.61 3.13 2.05
N GLU A 92 8.43 2.17 2.52
CA GLU A 92 8.56 1.79 3.94
C GLU A 92 7.21 1.59 4.66
N PRO A 93 6.28 0.75 4.14
CA PRO A 93 4.89 0.70 4.62
C PRO A 93 4.75 0.25 6.08
N THR A 94 5.80 -0.31 6.67
CA THR A 94 5.86 -0.79 8.06
C THR A 94 6.84 0.00 8.93
N GLY A 95 7.57 0.95 8.38
CA GLY A 95 8.70 1.61 9.06
C GLY A 95 8.35 2.43 10.31
N ALA A 96 7.07 2.79 10.51
CA ALA A 96 6.58 3.54 11.67
C ALA A 96 5.75 2.68 12.64
N LEU A 97 5.75 1.34 12.48
CA LEU A 97 4.88 0.43 13.21
C LEU A 97 5.69 -0.56 14.06
N ASP A 98 5.06 -1.05 15.13
CA ASP A 98 5.61 -2.18 15.92
C ASP A 98 5.55 -3.49 15.12
N TYR A 99 6.27 -4.51 15.62
CA TYR A 99 6.40 -5.80 14.96
C TYR A 99 5.06 -6.45 14.60
N ASN A 100 4.13 -6.56 15.56
CA ASN A 100 2.87 -7.25 15.35
C ASN A 100 2.01 -6.51 14.32
N THR A 101 1.91 -5.20 14.46
CA THR A 101 1.19 -4.34 13.51
C THR A 101 1.82 -4.38 12.12
N SER A 102 3.15 -4.41 12.03
CA SER A 102 3.88 -4.56 10.76
C SER A 102 3.51 -5.86 10.05
N LYS A 103 3.48 -6.96 10.78
CA LYS A 103 3.08 -8.27 10.25
C LYS A 103 1.64 -8.26 9.72
N GLU A 104 0.72 -7.63 10.45
CA GLU A 104 -0.67 -7.45 9.99
C GLU A 104 -0.76 -6.60 8.71
N ILE A 105 0.03 -5.54 8.59
CA ILE A 105 0.06 -4.70 7.38
C ILE A 105 0.62 -5.48 6.18
N LEU A 106 1.67 -6.30 6.38
CA LEU A 106 2.21 -7.14 5.30
C LEU A 106 1.19 -8.19 4.83
N LYS A 107 0.46 -8.84 5.75
CA LYS A 107 -0.66 -9.75 5.40
C LYS A 107 -1.74 -9.02 4.59
N LEU A 108 -2.04 -7.80 4.97
CA LEU A 108 -3.02 -7.00 4.26
C LEU A 108 -2.55 -6.64 2.84
N ILE A 109 -1.28 -6.28 2.67
CA ILE A 109 -0.68 -6.00 1.36
C ILE A 109 -0.70 -7.26 0.48
N GLU A 110 -0.40 -8.44 1.05
CA GLU A 110 -0.52 -9.73 0.36
C GLU A 110 -1.96 -10.01 -0.07
N THR A 111 -2.94 -9.79 0.82
CA THR A 111 -4.37 -9.92 0.52
C THR A 111 -4.80 -8.99 -0.61
N VAL A 112 -4.35 -7.74 -0.60
CA VAL A 112 -4.62 -6.74 -1.65
C VAL A 112 -4.04 -7.21 -2.99
N ASN A 113 -2.79 -7.70 -3.01
CA ASN A 113 -2.16 -8.23 -4.21
C ASN A 113 -2.98 -9.39 -4.81
N GLN A 114 -3.38 -10.35 -3.99
CA GLN A 114 -4.14 -11.52 -4.43
C GLN A 114 -5.57 -11.16 -4.89
N LYS A 115 -6.28 -10.33 -4.10
CA LYS A 115 -7.70 -10.00 -4.35
C LYS A 115 -7.88 -9.10 -5.57
N TYR A 116 -6.99 -8.13 -5.76
CA TYR A 116 -7.15 -7.11 -6.81
C TYR A 116 -6.15 -7.25 -7.95
N SER A 117 -5.28 -8.27 -7.92
CA SER A 117 -4.25 -8.55 -8.95
C SER A 117 -3.35 -7.34 -9.26
N THR A 118 -3.15 -6.47 -8.27
CA THR A 118 -2.32 -5.26 -8.39
C THR A 118 -0.85 -5.63 -8.22
N THR A 119 0.02 -5.18 -9.11
CA THR A 119 1.47 -5.34 -8.95
C THR A 119 1.97 -4.47 -7.78
N ILE A 120 2.72 -5.06 -6.85
CA ILE A 120 3.27 -4.32 -5.70
C ILE A 120 4.76 -4.10 -5.91
N ILE A 121 5.19 -2.85 -5.80
CA ILE A 121 6.60 -2.46 -5.73
C ILE A 121 6.83 -1.87 -4.35
N MET A 122 7.65 -2.53 -3.54
CA MET A 122 7.93 -2.11 -2.17
C MET A 122 9.39 -1.70 -2.03
N VAL A 123 9.62 -0.53 -1.47
CA VAL A 123 10.93 -0.08 -0.99
C VAL A 123 10.98 -0.31 0.51
N THR A 124 11.99 -1.02 0.98
CA THR A 124 12.19 -1.28 2.41
C THR A 124 13.66 -1.56 2.71
N HIS A 125 14.07 -1.21 3.91
CA HIS A 125 15.38 -1.58 4.47
C HIS A 125 15.31 -2.86 5.33
N ASN A 126 14.12 -3.42 5.56
CA ASN A 126 13.96 -4.67 6.29
C ASN A 126 14.26 -5.87 5.37
N GLU A 127 15.39 -6.53 5.62
CA GLU A 127 15.87 -7.65 4.81
C GLU A 127 14.95 -8.89 4.86
N ALA A 128 14.15 -9.07 5.91
CA ALA A 128 13.23 -10.21 5.99
C ALA A 128 12.09 -10.12 4.97
N ILE A 129 11.62 -8.91 4.65
CA ILE A 129 10.50 -8.70 3.71
C ILE A 129 10.84 -9.15 2.29
N LYS A 130 12.13 -9.23 1.91
CA LYS A 130 12.54 -9.69 0.57
C LYS A 130 12.03 -11.09 0.21
N ASP A 131 11.85 -11.95 1.22
CA ASP A 131 11.48 -13.34 1.01
C ASP A 131 9.96 -13.50 0.67
N MET A 132 9.17 -12.41 0.82
CA MET A 132 7.78 -12.34 0.34
C MET A 132 7.67 -11.94 -1.15
N ALA A 133 8.71 -11.37 -1.72
CA ALA A 133 8.65 -10.86 -3.09
C ALA A 133 8.90 -11.94 -4.13
N ASP A 134 8.29 -11.81 -5.32
CA ASP A 134 8.65 -12.63 -6.49
C ASP A 134 10.07 -12.28 -6.96
N LYS A 135 10.42 -10.98 -6.91
CA LYS A 135 11.68 -10.45 -7.40
C LYS A 135 12.21 -9.37 -6.47
N VAL A 136 13.48 -9.47 -6.14
CA VAL A 136 14.21 -8.51 -5.30
C VAL A 136 15.26 -7.78 -6.13
N VAL A 137 15.21 -6.45 -6.12
CA VAL A 137 16.19 -5.60 -6.80
C VAL A 137 17.03 -4.88 -5.73
N LYS A 138 18.30 -5.23 -5.63
CA LYS A 138 19.23 -4.53 -4.73
C LYS A 138 19.88 -3.36 -5.45
N LEU A 139 19.69 -2.16 -4.88
CA LEU A 139 20.27 -0.92 -5.36
C LEU A 139 21.47 -0.51 -4.50
N ARG A 140 22.49 0.05 -5.13
CA ARG A 140 23.61 0.72 -4.47
C ARG A 140 24.17 1.81 -5.36
N ASP A 141 24.38 3.00 -4.78
CA ASP A 141 24.94 4.17 -5.49
C ASP A 141 24.15 4.51 -6.78
N GLY A 142 22.80 4.41 -6.72
CA GLY A 142 21.90 4.68 -7.84
C GLY A 142 21.91 3.63 -8.96
N MET A 143 22.60 2.50 -8.77
CA MET A 143 22.71 1.42 -9.77
C MET A 143 22.14 0.10 -9.24
N ILE A 144 21.58 -0.71 -10.15
CA ILE A 144 21.18 -2.08 -9.85
C ILE A 144 22.44 -2.91 -9.64
N ARG A 145 22.61 -3.44 -8.43
CA ARG A 145 23.71 -4.33 -8.05
C ARG A 145 23.37 -5.79 -8.27
N ARG A 146 22.16 -6.16 -7.97
CA ARG A 146 21.71 -7.56 -8.07
C ARG A 146 20.21 -7.62 -8.26
N VAL A 147 19.77 -8.57 -9.07
CA VAL A 147 18.37 -9.00 -9.17
C VAL A 147 18.31 -10.45 -8.72
N ILE A 148 17.38 -10.77 -7.83
CA ILE A 148 17.14 -12.12 -7.29
C ILE A 148 15.68 -12.45 -7.60
N GLU A 149 15.42 -13.62 -8.13
CA GLU A 149 14.10 -14.20 -8.25
C GLU A 149 13.94 -15.27 -7.17
N ASN A 150 12.87 -15.23 -6.41
CA ASN A 150 12.62 -16.22 -5.37
C ASN A 150 11.84 -17.39 -5.97
N ASP A 151 12.38 -18.58 -5.89
CA ASP A 151 11.71 -19.82 -6.33
C ASP A 151 10.46 -20.13 -5.49
N ARG A 152 10.48 -19.71 -4.21
CA ARG A 152 9.37 -19.80 -3.27
C ARG A 152 9.24 -18.49 -2.51
N LYS A 153 8.03 -17.94 -2.49
CA LYS A 153 7.68 -16.81 -1.63
C LYS A 153 7.24 -17.31 -0.26
N LEU A 154 7.68 -16.60 0.78
CA LEU A 154 7.12 -16.74 2.12
C LEU A 154 5.87 -15.87 2.24
N THR A 155 4.90 -16.34 3.02
CA THR A 155 3.78 -15.51 3.45
C THR A 155 4.22 -14.56 4.58
N ALA A 156 3.44 -13.51 4.85
CA ALA A 156 3.71 -12.62 5.98
C ALA A 156 3.77 -13.37 7.32
N ASP A 157 3.04 -14.49 7.45
CA ASP A 157 3.07 -15.33 8.66
C ASP A 157 4.37 -16.09 8.85
N GLU A 158 5.00 -16.49 7.77
CA GLU A 158 6.26 -17.25 7.78
C GLU A 158 7.49 -16.34 7.97
N LEU A 159 7.32 -15.01 7.87
CA LEU A 159 8.43 -14.08 8.12
C LEU A 159 8.81 -14.04 9.59
N ASP A 160 10.11 -14.05 9.83
CA ASP A 160 10.73 -13.87 11.15
C ASP A 160 11.80 -12.77 11.03
N TRP A 161 11.66 -11.66 11.78
CA TRP A 161 12.59 -10.53 11.80
C TRP A 161 12.70 -9.85 13.17
#